data_a323f92c456fd9bfad37907c95e7c33b
#
_entry.id   a323f92c456fd9bfad37907c95e7c33b
#
_cell.length_a   1.000
_cell.length_b   1.000
_cell.length_c   1.000
_cell.angle_alpha   90.00
_cell.angle_beta   90.00
_cell.angle_gamma   90.00
#
_symmetry.space_group_name_H-M   'P 1'
#
loop_
_entity.id
_entity.type
_entity.pdbx_description
1 polymer ?
#
loop_
_entity_poly.entity_id
_entity_poly.type
_entity_poly.pdbx_seq_one_letter_code
_entity_poly.pdbx_strand_id
1 'polypeptide(L)'
;MKKNISVISMDSVLQEWLLQKLIKEPPESDSAKELLSGIYDMVSGEINSLLLSTANNSEIASLNLSDEMKIGELVINPKSRSVTRMGQAVSLTPKEFDILYFLAENRGEVFTKEQIYKAVWSENYLLDDSNIMAFIRKLRKKIEPNPDEPKYILTIWGIGYKFNDKM
;
A
#
# COMPACT_ATOMS: atom_id res chain seq x y z
N MET A 1 19.08 9.28 20.57
CA MET A 1 17.79 9.20 19.84
C MET A 1 17.14 7.87 20.19
N LYS A 2 15.94 7.88 20.81
CA LYS A 2 15.17 6.62 20.99
C LYS A 2 14.57 6.24 19.62
N LYS A 3 14.78 5.01 19.17
CA LYS A 3 14.09 4.47 17.99
C LYS A 3 12.61 4.28 18.36
N ASN A 4 11.70 4.87 17.61
CA ASN A 4 10.26 4.76 17.86
C ASN A 4 9.67 3.43 17.31
N ILE A 5 10.29 2.80 16.34
CA ILE A 5 9.86 1.55 15.71
C ILE A 5 11.09 0.67 15.45
N SER A 6 10.96 -0.63 15.71
CA SER A 6 11.94 -1.66 15.32
C SER A 6 11.20 -2.72 14.50
N VAL A 7 11.71 -3.00 13.30
CA VAL A 7 11.18 -4.07 12.44
C VAL A 7 12.13 -5.25 12.56
N ILE A 8 11.58 -6.42 12.90
CA ILE A 8 12.30 -7.69 13.02
C ILE A 8 11.61 -8.68 12.08
N SER A 9 12.39 -9.32 11.21
CA SER A 9 11.90 -10.41 10.38
C SER A 9 11.97 -11.71 11.18
N MET A 10 10.85 -12.47 11.21
CA MET A 10 10.77 -13.78 11.84
C MET A 10 10.63 -14.84 10.75
N ASP A 11 11.48 -15.86 10.79
CA ASP A 11 11.31 -17.05 9.97
C ASP A 11 10.22 -17.98 10.53
N SER A 12 9.81 -18.97 9.73
CA SER A 12 8.75 -19.92 10.10
C SER A 12 9.09 -20.74 11.36
N VAL A 13 10.36 -21.02 11.59
CA VAL A 13 10.83 -21.78 12.75
C VAL A 13 10.62 -21.00 14.04
N LEU A 14 10.93 -19.71 14.02
CA LEU A 14 10.73 -18.82 15.17
C LEU A 14 9.23 -18.56 15.40
N GLN A 15 8.44 -18.43 14.34
CA GLN A 15 6.98 -18.25 14.44
C GLN A 15 6.33 -19.49 15.10
N GLU A 16 6.63 -20.69 14.64
CA GLU A 16 6.13 -21.92 15.21
C GLU A 16 6.59 -22.13 16.66
N TRP A 17 7.84 -21.84 16.95
CA TRP A 17 8.37 -21.93 18.30
C TRP A 17 7.65 -21.00 19.27
N LEU A 18 7.41 -19.75 18.88
CA LEU A 18 6.65 -18.77 19.67
C LEU A 18 5.22 -19.25 19.90
N LEU A 19 4.55 -19.74 18.87
CA LEU A 19 3.19 -20.25 18.96
C LEU A 19 3.11 -21.39 19.97
N GLN A 20 3.99 -22.39 19.84
CA GLN A 20 4.00 -23.55 20.76
C GLN A 20 4.35 -23.13 22.20
N LYS A 21 5.26 -22.17 22.37
CA LYS A 21 5.63 -21.68 23.70
C LYS A 21 4.47 -20.96 24.38
N LEU A 22 3.74 -20.12 23.65
CA LEU A 22 2.56 -19.40 24.15
C LEU A 22 1.39 -20.33 24.46
N ILE A 23 1.20 -21.41 23.67
CA ILE A 23 0.18 -22.42 23.94
C ILE A 23 0.52 -23.21 25.21
N LYS A 24 1.78 -23.61 25.39
CA LYS A 24 2.22 -24.47 26.48
C LYS A 24 2.32 -23.76 27.83
N GLU A 25 2.77 -22.50 27.80
CA GLU A 25 3.02 -21.69 28.98
C GLU A 25 2.49 -20.26 28.76
N PRO A 26 1.14 -20.08 28.65
CA PRO A 26 0.58 -18.76 28.41
C PRO A 26 0.81 -17.84 29.62
N PRO A 27 1.30 -16.60 29.41
CA PRO A 27 1.33 -15.61 30.48
C PRO A 27 -0.08 -15.26 30.95
N GLU A 28 -0.27 -14.99 32.23
CA GLU A 28 -1.54 -14.52 32.79
C GLU A 28 -1.77 -13.03 32.46
N SER A 29 -2.13 -12.77 31.20
CA SER A 29 -2.33 -11.39 30.69
C SER A 29 -3.31 -11.43 29.50
N ASP A 30 -4.20 -10.45 29.44
CA ASP A 30 -5.14 -10.33 28.30
C ASP A 30 -4.38 -10.11 26.99
N SER A 31 -3.29 -9.36 27.01
CA SER A 31 -2.41 -9.17 25.84
C SER A 31 -1.77 -10.46 25.35
N ALA A 32 -1.63 -11.49 26.21
CA ALA A 32 -1.10 -12.78 25.80
C ALA A 32 -2.07 -13.53 24.88
N LYS A 33 -3.37 -13.37 25.06
CA LYS A 33 -4.40 -13.96 24.20
C LYS A 33 -4.41 -13.30 22.82
N GLU A 34 -4.29 -11.97 22.80
CA GLU A 34 -4.19 -11.21 21.55
C GLU A 34 -2.90 -11.57 20.79
N LEU A 35 -1.77 -11.68 21.50
CA LEU A 35 -0.51 -12.11 20.91
C LEU A 35 -0.59 -13.53 20.33
N LEU A 36 -1.20 -14.46 21.07
CA LEU A 36 -1.39 -15.85 20.62
C LEU A 36 -2.23 -15.89 19.33
N SER A 37 -3.34 -15.13 19.28
CA SER A 37 -4.16 -15.02 18.07
C SER A 37 -3.36 -14.45 16.90
N GLY A 38 -2.64 -13.35 17.10
CA GLY A 38 -1.83 -12.74 16.05
C GLY A 38 -0.69 -13.62 15.52
N ILE A 39 -0.03 -14.40 16.41
CA ILE A 39 0.99 -15.37 15.96
C ILE A 39 0.34 -16.54 15.22
N TYR A 40 -0.86 -16.99 15.64
CA TYR A 40 -1.60 -18.03 14.94
C TYR A 40 -1.97 -17.59 13.50
N ASP A 41 -2.50 -16.38 13.34
CA ASP A 41 -2.87 -15.81 12.05
C ASP A 41 -1.64 -15.62 11.15
N MET A 42 -0.47 -15.34 11.74
CA MET A 42 0.80 -15.25 11.00
C MET A 42 1.29 -16.63 10.53
N VAL A 43 1.21 -17.67 11.37
CA VAL A 43 1.60 -19.05 11.01
C VAL A 43 0.65 -19.63 9.96
N SER A 44 -0.66 -19.31 10.05
CA SER A 44 -1.67 -19.73 9.05
C SER A 44 -1.57 -18.97 7.73
N GLY A 45 -0.79 -17.89 7.68
CA GLY A 45 -0.63 -17.05 6.49
C GLY A 45 -1.78 -16.07 6.26
N GLU A 46 -2.67 -15.87 7.23
CA GLU A 46 -3.75 -14.89 7.15
C GLU A 46 -3.23 -13.45 7.27
N ILE A 47 -2.14 -13.26 8.03
CA ILE A 47 -1.40 -12.00 8.09
C ILE A 47 0.09 -12.23 7.82
N ASN A 48 0.77 -11.22 7.31
CA ASN A 48 2.21 -11.27 7.01
C ASN A 48 3.05 -10.40 7.96
N SER A 49 2.42 -9.66 8.86
CA SER A 49 3.10 -8.78 9.83
C SER A 49 2.26 -8.57 11.07
N LEU A 50 2.93 -8.48 12.23
CA LEU A 50 2.34 -8.20 13.53
C LEU A 50 3.09 -7.04 14.17
N LEU A 51 2.36 -6.02 14.62
CA LEU A 51 2.93 -4.90 15.36
C LEU A 51 2.75 -5.13 16.85
N LEU A 52 3.86 -5.11 17.59
CA LEU A 52 3.87 -5.15 19.05
C LEU A 52 4.21 -3.76 19.59
N SER A 53 3.40 -3.26 20.51
CA SER A 53 3.60 -1.97 21.15
C SER A 53 3.50 -2.08 22.66
N THR A 54 4.32 -1.32 23.37
CA THR A 54 4.20 -1.10 24.83
C THR A 54 3.38 0.15 25.15
N ALA A 55 2.90 0.85 24.12
CA ALA A 55 2.08 2.06 24.24
C ALA A 55 0.61 1.71 24.48
N ASN A 56 -0.12 2.62 25.12
CA ASN A 56 -1.56 2.49 25.31
C ASN A 56 -2.29 2.60 23.95
N ASN A 57 -3.49 2.03 23.84
CA ASN A 57 -4.30 2.00 22.60
C ASN A 57 -4.47 3.37 21.94
N SER A 58 -4.50 4.47 22.70
CA SER A 58 -4.58 5.83 22.16
C SER A 58 -3.31 6.28 21.44
N GLU A 59 -2.13 5.77 21.85
CA GLU A 59 -0.86 6.05 21.17
C GLU A 59 -0.65 5.13 19.95
N ILE A 60 -1.18 3.91 20.00
CA ILE A 60 -1.19 2.98 18.83
C ILE A 60 -2.04 3.55 17.70
N ALA A 61 -3.18 4.15 18.02
CA ALA A 61 -4.03 4.82 17.04
C ALA A 61 -3.34 6.05 16.39
N SER A 62 -2.37 6.66 17.09
CA SER A 62 -1.53 7.74 16.53
C SER A 62 -0.33 7.24 15.70
N LEU A 63 0.07 5.99 15.87
CA LEU A 63 0.92 5.31 14.90
C LEU A 63 0.01 5.03 13.70
N ASN A 64 0.04 5.93 12.72
CA ASN A 64 -0.71 5.79 11.48
C ASN A 64 -0.39 4.44 10.80
N LEU A 65 -1.00 3.36 11.31
CA LEU A 65 -1.11 2.06 10.65
C LEU A 65 -2.26 2.09 9.62
N SER A 66 -2.57 3.29 9.15
CA SER A 66 -3.40 3.41 7.97
C SER A 66 -2.57 2.85 6.82
N ASP A 67 -3.10 1.89 6.11
CA ASP A 67 -2.56 1.43 4.81
C ASP A 67 -2.50 2.58 3.79
N GLU A 68 -2.55 3.81 4.28
CA GLU A 68 -2.50 5.02 3.48
C GLU A 68 -1.09 5.28 2.97
N MET A 69 -0.96 5.34 1.68
CA MET A 69 0.26 5.79 1.03
C MET A 69 0.28 7.32 0.98
N LYS A 70 1.18 7.93 1.76
CA LYS A 70 1.43 9.38 1.73
C LYS A 70 2.62 9.67 0.82
N ILE A 71 2.35 10.36 -0.27
CA ILE A 71 3.34 10.66 -1.31
C ILE A 71 3.23 12.13 -1.69
N GLY A 72 4.13 12.96 -1.18
CA GLY A 72 4.05 14.41 -1.34
C GLY A 72 2.71 14.95 -0.80
N GLU A 73 1.92 15.58 -1.67
CA GLU A 73 0.60 16.13 -1.31
C GLU A 73 -0.54 15.11 -1.44
N LEU A 74 -0.26 13.91 -1.99
CA LEU A 74 -1.25 12.86 -2.17
C LEU A 74 -1.30 11.92 -0.97
N VAL A 75 -2.52 11.55 -0.59
CA VAL A 75 -2.79 10.46 0.33
C VAL A 75 -3.74 9.49 -0.36
N ILE A 76 -3.32 8.25 -0.52
CA ILE A 76 -4.07 7.17 -1.18
C ILE A 76 -4.42 6.15 -0.11
N ASN A 77 -5.71 5.90 0.10
CA ASN A 77 -6.20 4.88 1.03
C ASN A 77 -6.78 3.70 0.22
N PRO A 78 -6.10 2.54 0.18
CA PRO A 78 -6.56 1.40 -0.60
C PRO A 78 -7.82 0.74 -0.03
N LYS A 79 -8.02 0.74 1.29
CA LYS A 79 -9.20 0.13 1.92
C LYS A 79 -10.48 0.88 1.58
N SER A 80 -10.47 2.19 1.71
CA SER A 80 -11.62 3.04 1.36
C SER A 80 -11.65 3.42 -0.13
N ARG A 81 -10.61 3.05 -0.91
CA ARG A 81 -10.43 3.42 -2.32
C ARG A 81 -10.57 4.94 -2.53
N SER A 82 -10.04 5.71 -1.59
CA SER A 82 -10.12 7.17 -1.59
C SER A 82 -8.75 7.80 -1.81
N VAL A 83 -8.77 8.98 -2.41
CA VAL A 83 -7.58 9.79 -2.65
C VAL A 83 -7.84 11.21 -2.19
N THR A 84 -6.88 11.80 -1.50
CA THR A 84 -6.90 13.23 -1.21
C THR A 84 -5.62 13.88 -1.70
N ARG A 85 -5.68 15.16 -2.07
CA ARG A 85 -4.53 16.00 -2.36
C ARG A 85 -4.62 17.28 -1.52
N MET A 86 -3.59 17.57 -0.75
CA MET A 86 -3.57 18.69 0.20
C MET A 86 -4.80 18.67 1.14
N GLY A 87 -5.25 17.48 1.56
CA GLY A 87 -6.43 17.27 2.39
C GLY A 87 -7.78 17.40 1.67
N GLN A 88 -7.81 17.73 0.39
CA GLN A 88 -9.04 17.80 -0.40
C GLN A 88 -9.30 16.48 -1.14
N ALA A 89 -10.54 15.99 -1.08
CA ALA A 89 -10.91 14.75 -1.75
C ALA A 89 -10.80 14.88 -3.28
N VAL A 90 -10.17 13.88 -3.90
CA VAL A 90 -10.05 13.75 -5.35
C VAL A 90 -11.00 12.67 -5.84
N SER A 91 -12.02 13.05 -6.62
CA SER A 91 -12.98 12.09 -7.18
C SER A 91 -12.37 11.32 -8.36
N LEU A 92 -12.12 10.02 -8.14
CA LEU A 92 -11.65 9.09 -9.16
C LEU A 92 -12.72 8.06 -9.50
N THR A 93 -12.78 7.66 -10.77
CA THR A 93 -13.54 6.46 -11.14
C THR A 93 -12.81 5.21 -10.65
N PRO A 94 -13.49 4.05 -10.53
CA PRO A 94 -12.86 2.81 -10.07
C PRO A 94 -11.57 2.46 -10.84
N LYS A 95 -11.58 2.58 -12.17
CA LYS A 95 -10.41 2.27 -13.00
C LYS A 95 -9.28 3.32 -12.89
N GLU A 96 -9.62 4.59 -12.71
CA GLU A 96 -8.63 5.62 -12.41
C GLU A 96 -7.94 5.36 -11.07
N PHE A 97 -8.72 4.94 -10.05
CA PHE A 97 -8.15 4.54 -8.78
C PHE A 97 -7.23 3.33 -8.90
N ASP A 98 -7.66 2.27 -9.62
CA ASP A 98 -6.87 1.04 -9.79
C ASP A 98 -5.54 1.31 -10.49
N ILE A 99 -5.53 2.14 -11.54
CA ILE A 99 -4.30 2.56 -12.23
C ILE A 99 -3.39 3.35 -11.28
N LEU A 100 -3.95 4.33 -10.57
CA LEU A 100 -3.17 5.15 -9.64
C LEU A 100 -2.55 4.29 -8.54
N TYR A 101 -3.35 3.42 -7.92
CA TYR A 101 -2.91 2.54 -6.85
C TYR A 101 -1.81 1.59 -7.32
N PHE A 102 -2.03 0.89 -8.46
CA PHE A 102 -1.04 -0.01 -9.05
C PHE A 102 0.31 0.68 -9.28
N LEU A 103 0.31 1.87 -9.88
CA LEU A 103 1.53 2.61 -10.13
C LEU A 103 2.18 3.13 -8.84
N ALA A 104 1.39 3.57 -7.86
CA ALA A 104 1.87 4.09 -6.59
C ALA A 104 2.43 2.99 -5.68
N GLU A 105 1.87 1.78 -5.70
CA GLU A 105 2.36 0.62 -4.98
C GLU A 105 3.73 0.16 -5.51
N ASN A 106 3.93 0.29 -6.83
CA ASN A 106 5.18 -0.08 -7.52
C ASN A 106 6.01 1.15 -7.91
N ARG A 107 6.20 2.09 -6.97
CA ARG A 107 6.95 3.32 -7.23
C ARG A 107 8.36 3.04 -7.73
N GLY A 108 8.77 3.79 -8.75
CA GLY A 108 10.11 3.65 -9.35
C GLY A 108 10.17 2.64 -10.49
N GLU A 109 9.21 1.75 -10.60
CA GLU A 109 9.14 0.79 -11.70
C GLU A 109 8.45 1.39 -12.92
N VAL A 110 8.92 0.99 -14.11
CA VAL A 110 8.37 1.43 -15.39
C VAL A 110 7.47 0.35 -15.95
N PHE A 111 6.22 0.69 -16.23
CA PHE A 111 5.22 -0.23 -16.78
C PHE A 111 4.80 0.18 -18.17
N THR A 112 4.75 -0.79 -19.08
CA THR A 112 4.15 -0.59 -20.41
C THR A 112 2.64 -0.43 -20.29
N LYS A 113 2.00 0.12 -21.31
CA LYS A 113 0.54 0.24 -21.38
C LYS A 113 -0.15 -1.11 -21.21
N GLU A 114 0.41 -2.14 -21.85
CA GLU A 114 -0.08 -3.50 -21.75
C GLU A 114 0.00 -4.08 -20.33
N GLN A 115 1.10 -3.85 -19.62
CA GLN A 115 1.26 -4.27 -18.23
C GLN A 115 0.25 -3.60 -17.31
N ILE A 116 0.06 -2.28 -17.45
CA ILE A 116 -0.95 -1.54 -16.70
C ILE A 116 -2.35 -2.07 -17.00
N TYR A 117 -2.66 -2.32 -18.27
CA TYR A 117 -3.96 -2.86 -18.65
C TYR A 117 -4.21 -4.22 -17.99
N LYS A 118 -3.27 -5.16 -18.13
CA LYS A 118 -3.38 -6.51 -17.55
C LYS A 118 -3.54 -6.48 -16.03
N ALA A 119 -2.81 -5.59 -15.35
CA ALA A 119 -2.89 -5.46 -13.90
C ALA A 119 -4.26 -4.96 -13.42
N VAL A 120 -4.91 -4.07 -14.18
CA VAL A 120 -6.14 -3.38 -13.75
C VAL A 120 -7.41 -4.06 -14.27
N TRP A 121 -7.37 -4.72 -15.44
CA TRP A 121 -8.57 -5.33 -16.03
C TRP A 121 -8.64 -6.84 -15.91
N SER A 122 -7.55 -7.51 -15.54
CA SER A 122 -7.48 -8.99 -15.41
C SER A 122 -7.96 -9.78 -16.63
N GLU A 123 -8.03 -9.14 -17.80
CA GLU A 123 -8.54 -9.68 -19.04
C GLU A 123 -7.44 -9.73 -20.12
N ASN A 124 -7.68 -10.48 -21.19
CA ASN A 124 -6.80 -10.46 -22.34
C ASN A 124 -6.77 -9.05 -22.93
N TYR A 125 -5.56 -8.53 -23.12
CA TYR A 125 -5.31 -7.25 -23.73
C TYR A 125 -5.95 -7.17 -25.12
N LEU A 126 -7.05 -6.47 -25.24
CA LEU A 126 -7.63 -6.08 -26.51
C LEU A 126 -6.89 -4.84 -26.97
N LEU A 127 -6.23 -4.93 -28.13
CA LEU A 127 -5.28 -4.01 -28.79
C LEU A 127 -5.67 -2.50 -28.88
N ASP A 128 -6.36 -1.94 -27.91
CA ASP A 128 -6.68 -0.51 -27.89
C ASP A 128 -5.80 0.26 -26.87
N ASP A 129 -4.57 0.53 -27.28
CA ASP A 129 -3.58 1.35 -26.56
C ASP A 129 -4.09 2.74 -26.18
N SER A 130 -5.10 3.25 -26.89
CA SER A 130 -5.65 4.59 -26.69
C SER A 130 -6.29 4.76 -25.32
N ASN A 131 -6.76 3.68 -24.73
CA ASN A 131 -7.51 3.69 -23.48
C ASN A 131 -6.62 4.07 -22.28
N ILE A 132 -5.44 3.46 -22.13
CA ILE A 132 -4.51 3.77 -21.00
C ILE A 132 -4.03 5.22 -21.06
N MET A 133 -3.68 5.73 -22.25
CA MET A 133 -3.27 7.13 -22.41
C MET A 133 -4.37 8.10 -21.96
N ALA A 134 -5.63 7.80 -22.31
CA ALA A 134 -6.77 8.61 -21.89
C ALA A 134 -6.96 8.60 -20.38
N PHE A 135 -6.81 7.44 -19.72
CA PHE A 135 -6.86 7.33 -18.27
C PHE A 135 -5.72 8.09 -17.58
N ILE A 136 -4.49 7.94 -18.05
CA ILE A 136 -3.35 8.69 -17.51
C ILE A 136 -3.57 10.20 -17.65
N ARG A 137 -4.08 10.68 -18.80
CA ARG A 137 -4.41 12.09 -18.99
C ARG A 137 -5.47 12.58 -18.02
N LYS A 138 -6.55 11.78 -17.79
CA LYS A 138 -7.61 12.10 -16.84
C LYS A 138 -7.08 12.11 -15.40
N LEU A 139 -6.27 11.12 -15.03
CA LEU A 139 -5.61 11.06 -13.73
C LEU A 139 -4.76 12.29 -13.48
N ARG A 140 -3.86 12.64 -14.41
CA ARG A 140 -3.00 13.82 -14.28
C ARG A 140 -3.82 15.09 -14.04
N LYS A 141 -4.91 15.29 -14.76
CA LYS A 141 -5.80 16.44 -14.54
C LYS A 141 -6.37 16.53 -13.11
N LYS A 142 -6.49 15.39 -12.42
CA LYS A 142 -7.10 15.31 -11.09
C LYS A 142 -6.07 15.36 -9.96
N ILE A 143 -4.91 14.72 -10.15
CA ILE A 143 -3.93 14.54 -9.08
C ILE A 143 -2.70 15.44 -9.21
N GLU A 144 -2.29 15.83 -10.42
CA GLU A 144 -1.07 16.61 -10.62
C GLU A 144 -1.31 18.09 -10.29
N PRO A 145 -0.32 18.79 -9.73
CA PRO A 145 -0.36 20.24 -9.61
C PRO A 145 -0.42 20.93 -10.97
N ASN A 146 0.35 20.43 -11.95
CA ASN A 146 0.32 20.81 -13.35
C ASN A 146 0.28 19.56 -14.23
N PRO A 147 -0.85 19.26 -14.92
CA PRO A 147 -0.98 18.06 -15.76
C PRO A 147 0.01 17.98 -16.92
N ASP A 148 0.51 19.11 -17.40
CA ASP A 148 1.44 19.19 -18.53
C ASP A 148 2.90 19.00 -18.08
N GLU A 149 3.18 19.22 -16.78
CA GLU A 149 4.46 18.97 -16.13
C GLU A 149 4.27 18.00 -14.94
N PRO A 150 3.94 16.72 -15.20
CA PRO A 150 3.53 15.79 -14.17
C PRO A 150 4.67 15.48 -13.21
N LYS A 151 4.36 15.51 -11.90
CA LYS A 151 5.28 15.16 -10.80
C LYS A 151 5.07 13.75 -10.30
N TYR A 152 3.85 13.23 -10.32
CA TYR A 152 3.51 11.91 -9.78
C TYR A 152 3.62 10.82 -10.83
N ILE A 153 2.93 10.96 -11.96
CA ILE A 153 2.94 9.94 -13.03
C ILE A 153 3.80 10.43 -14.18
N LEU A 154 5.01 9.90 -14.29
CA LEU A 154 5.99 10.27 -15.31
C LEU A 154 5.77 9.45 -16.58
N THR A 155 6.01 10.07 -17.75
CA THR A 155 6.09 9.35 -19.03
C THR A 155 7.55 8.97 -19.29
N ILE A 156 7.76 7.68 -19.54
CA ILE A 156 9.05 7.18 -20.04
C ILE A 156 8.88 6.94 -21.53
N TRP A 157 9.43 7.86 -22.32
CA TRP A 157 9.24 7.89 -23.75
C TRP A 157 9.63 6.58 -24.44
N GLY A 158 8.77 6.10 -25.31
CA GLY A 158 8.96 4.84 -26.02
C GLY A 158 8.71 3.56 -25.17
N ILE A 159 8.45 3.69 -23.85
CA ILE A 159 8.28 2.52 -22.95
C ILE A 159 6.89 2.53 -22.29
N GLY A 160 6.57 3.58 -21.50
CA GLY A 160 5.32 3.58 -20.75
C GLY A 160 5.28 4.64 -19.64
N TYR A 161 4.83 4.24 -18.46
CA TYR A 161 4.61 5.13 -17.33
C TYR A 161 5.26 4.61 -16.05
N LYS A 162 5.63 5.54 -15.19
CA LYS A 162 6.22 5.27 -13.88
C LYS A 162 5.61 6.20 -12.84
N PHE A 163 5.36 5.71 -11.63
CA PHE A 163 5.13 6.59 -10.49
C PHE A 163 6.48 7.08 -9.94
N ASN A 164 6.57 8.38 -9.66
CA ASN A 164 7.82 9.01 -9.22
C ASN A 164 8.23 8.50 -7.84
N ASP A 165 9.46 8.02 -7.71
CA ASP A 165 10.08 7.49 -6.49
C ASP A 165 10.92 8.53 -5.73
N LYS A 166 11.09 9.74 -6.30
CA LYS A 166 11.94 10.81 -5.75
C LYS A 166 11.14 11.88 -4.99
N MET A 167 10.01 11.50 -4.40
CA MET A 167 9.11 12.42 -3.69
C MET A 167 9.02 12.07 -2.22
#